data_a0609bf2b670bdea493e301ed0af20a0
#
_entry.id   a0609bf2b670bdea493e301ed0af20a0
#
_cell.length_a   1.000
_cell.length_b   1.000
_cell.length_c   1.000
_cell.angle_alpha   90.00
_cell.angle_beta   90.00
_cell.angle_gamma   90.00
#
_symmetry.space_group_name_H-M   'P 1'
#
loop_
_entity.id
_entity.type
_entity.pdbx_description
1 polymer ?
#
loop_
_entity_poly.entity_id
_entity_poly.type
_entity_poly.pdbx_seq_one_letter_code
_entity_poly.pdbx_strand_id
1 'polypeptide(L)'
;NDLWEPFFNLLDKYWDDCPFKIFLITETKIINRDGIETITAGINTNWSDRLKISIDYVKSKYVLLMLEDFFLQSRIDTEKLLIMFNNMKNKNFDMLRLINRSGPNTELNQNNNYGVIAKETPFRVSTQASFWKSEVLLNLIEDNESIWEFEILGSKRANKFENFYAVIKPIFTKKNNY
;
A
#
# COMPACT_ATOMS: atom_id res chain seq x y z
N ASN A 1 6.75 10.07 -14.39
CA ASN A 1 5.59 10.22 -15.30
C ASN A 1 5.58 9.25 -16.45
N ASP A 2 6.71 8.69 -16.79
CA ASP A 2 6.81 7.66 -17.85
C ASP A 2 6.19 6.33 -17.40
N LEU A 3 5.96 6.17 -16.07
CA LEU A 3 5.39 4.97 -15.49
C LEU A 3 3.85 5.00 -15.37
N TRP A 4 3.23 6.18 -15.42
CA TRP A 4 1.79 6.29 -15.17
C TRP A 4 0.95 5.59 -16.23
N GLU A 5 1.26 5.82 -17.51
CA GLU A 5 0.51 5.18 -18.60
C GLU A 5 0.62 3.65 -18.55
N PRO A 6 1.82 3.04 -18.49
CA PRO A 6 1.92 1.60 -18.37
C PRO A 6 1.31 1.07 -17.06
N PHE A 7 1.42 1.78 -15.94
CA PHE A 7 0.79 1.39 -14.68
C PHE A 7 -0.73 1.30 -14.81
N PHE A 8 -1.38 2.36 -15.27
CA PHE A 8 -2.84 2.39 -15.40
C PHE A 8 -3.36 1.45 -16.47
N ASN A 9 -2.65 1.25 -17.57
CA ASN A 9 -3.03 0.26 -18.58
C ASN A 9 -2.99 -1.17 -18.03
N LEU A 10 -2.03 -1.48 -17.17
CA LEU A 10 -1.97 -2.77 -16.48
C LEU A 10 -3.03 -2.88 -15.39
N LEU A 11 -3.35 -1.79 -14.71
CA LEU A 11 -4.42 -1.73 -13.73
C LEU A 11 -5.77 -2.04 -14.40
N ASP A 12 -6.11 -1.37 -15.49
CA ASP A 12 -7.34 -1.60 -16.25
C ASP A 12 -7.40 -3.02 -16.81
N LYS A 13 -6.27 -3.56 -17.26
CA LYS A 13 -6.18 -4.93 -17.80
C LYS A 13 -6.40 -6.00 -16.76
N TYR A 14 -5.83 -5.82 -15.57
CA TYR A 14 -5.74 -6.86 -14.56
C TYR A 14 -6.63 -6.60 -13.35
N TRP A 15 -7.25 -5.42 -13.25
CA TRP A 15 -8.15 -5.06 -12.18
C TRP A 15 -9.26 -4.10 -12.64
N ASP A 16 -9.95 -4.46 -13.72
CA ASP A 16 -11.06 -3.71 -14.32
C ASP A 16 -12.28 -3.57 -13.40
N ASP A 17 -12.40 -4.44 -12.40
CA ASP A 17 -13.43 -4.44 -11.37
C ASP A 17 -12.97 -3.85 -10.03
N CYS A 18 -11.96 -2.97 -10.03
CA CYS A 18 -11.45 -2.33 -8.81
C CYS A 18 -12.59 -1.60 -8.06
N PRO A 19 -12.89 -1.99 -6.81
CA PRO A 19 -14.02 -1.41 -6.07
C PRO A 19 -13.67 -0.11 -5.34
N PHE A 20 -12.41 0.34 -5.43
CA PHE A 20 -11.91 1.48 -4.68
C PHE A 20 -11.82 2.72 -5.56
N LYS A 21 -12.09 3.89 -4.97
CA LYS A 21 -11.73 5.16 -5.58
C LYS A 21 -10.21 5.29 -5.66
N ILE A 22 -9.71 5.68 -6.82
CA ILE A 22 -8.27 5.75 -7.08
C ILE A 22 -7.83 7.21 -7.08
N PHE A 23 -6.77 7.50 -6.33
CA PHE A 23 -6.12 8.79 -6.24
C PHE A 23 -4.67 8.68 -6.69
N LEU A 24 -4.26 9.57 -7.59
CA LEU A 24 -2.87 9.73 -7.97
C LEU A 24 -2.29 10.97 -7.28
N ILE A 25 -1.23 10.79 -6.49
CA ILE A 25 -0.59 11.90 -5.79
C ILE A 25 0.59 12.40 -6.62
N THR A 26 0.64 13.70 -6.86
CA THR A 26 1.68 14.34 -7.68
C THR A 26 2.15 15.63 -7.05
N GLU A 27 3.24 16.21 -7.55
CA GLU A 27 3.61 17.59 -7.20
C GLU A 27 2.64 18.59 -7.80
N THR A 28 2.59 18.65 -9.14
CA THR A 28 1.82 19.66 -9.87
C THR A 28 1.10 19.11 -11.10
N LYS A 29 1.51 17.93 -11.59
CA LYS A 29 0.96 17.37 -12.82
C LYS A 29 -0.42 16.78 -12.55
N ILE A 30 -1.34 17.00 -13.45
CA ILE A 30 -2.69 16.43 -13.43
C ILE A 30 -2.77 15.37 -14.53
N ILE A 31 -3.33 14.22 -14.22
CA ILE A 31 -3.70 13.22 -15.22
C ILE A 31 -5.18 13.41 -15.57
N ASN A 32 -5.47 13.41 -16.86
CA ASN A 32 -6.84 13.38 -17.36
C ASN A 32 -7.18 11.94 -17.76
N ARG A 33 -7.69 11.17 -16.79
CA ARG A 33 -8.08 9.77 -16.99
C ARG A 33 -9.33 9.47 -16.16
N ASP A 34 -10.32 8.88 -16.79
CA ASP A 34 -11.57 8.51 -16.13
C ASP A 34 -11.32 7.57 -14.94
N GLY A 35 -12.03 7.80 -13.85
CA GLY A 35 -11.91 7.00 -12.63
C GLY A 35 -10.69 7.33 -11.76
N ILE A 36 -9.78 8.23 -12.19
CA ILE A 36 -8.61 8.64 -11.43
C ILE A 36 -8.75 10.10 -10.99
N GLU A 37 -8.68 10.34 -9.69
CA GLU A 37 -8.60 11.70 -9.15
C GLU A 37 -7.14 12.05 -8.84
N THR A 38 -6.67 13.19 -9.33
CA THR A 38 -5.31 13.67 -9.05
C THR A 38 -5.31 14.59 -7.84
N ILE A 39 -4.46 14.32 -6.86
CA ILE A 39 -4.16 15.18 -5.73
C ILE A 39 -2.81 15.85 -6.00
N THR A 40 -2.79 17.18 -6.16
CA THR A 40 -1.57 17.95 -6.32
C THR A 40 -1.09 18.46 -4.97
N ALA A 41 0.11 18.05 -4.56
CA ALA A 41 0.66 18.42 -3.25
C ALA A 41 1.47 19.74 -3.28
N GLY A 42 1.74 20.29 -4.46
CA GLY A 42 2.54 21.49 -4.64
C GLY A 42 4.01 21.22 -4.97
N ILE A 43 4.70 22.25 -5.46
CA ILE A 43 6.14 22.21 -5.79
C ILE A 43 6.99 22.04 -4.53
N ASN A 44 8.16 21.43 -4.68
CA ASN A 44 9.13 21.20 -3.60
C ASN A 44 8.63 20.31 -2.46
N THR A 45 7.60 19.52 -2.67
CA THR A 45 7.17 18.50 -1.72
C THR A 45 7.95 17.21 -1.95
N ASN A 46 8.45 16.61 -0.87
CA ASN A 46 9.06 15.28 -0.93
C ASN A 46 8.01 14.17 -0.90
N TRP A 47 8.44 12.91 -0.90
CA TRP A 47 7.55 11.77 -0.90
C TRP A 47 6.68 11.71 0.36
N SER A 48 7.25 11.92 1.54
CA SER A 48 6.50 11.84 2.81
C SER A 48 5.46 12.94 2.93
N ASP A 49 5.77 14.17 2.49
CA ASP A 49 4.83 15.29 2.50
C ASP A 49 3.64 15.00 1.58
N ARG A 50 3.91 14.52 0.36
CA ARG A 50 2.86 14.13 -0.59
C ARG A 50 1.93 13.07 -0.02
N LEU A 51 2.49 12.05 0.65
CA LEU A 51 1.70 11.00 1.24
C LEU A 51 0.84 11.52 2.41
N LYS A 52 1.37 12.36 3.29
CA LYS A 52 0.60 13.01 4.38
C LYS A 52 -0.56 13.83 3.81
N ILE A 53 -0.28 14.73 2.86
CA ILE A 53 -1.28 15.57 2.21
C ILE A 53 -2.41 14.72 1.59
N SER A 54 -2.03 13.61 0.95
CA SER A 54 -3.03 12.75 0.32
C SER A 54 -3.92 12.01 1.32
N ILE A 55 -3.37 11.53 2.41
CA ILE A 55 -4.15 10.85 3.47
C ILE A 55 -5.12 11.85 4.10
N ASP A 56 -4.68 13.08 4.37
CA ASP A 56 -5.53 14.15 4.90
C ASP A 56 -6.63 14.57 3.91
N TYR A 57 -6.34 14.55 2.62
CA TYR A 57 -7.34 14.84 1.59
C TYR A 57 -8.40 13.74 1.49
N VAL A 58 -7.97 12.50 1.44
CA VAL A 58 -8.84 11.31 1.25
C VAL A 58 -9.74 11.07 2.46
N LYS A 59 -9.28 11.38 3.67
CA LYS A 59 -10.02 11.24 4.95
C LYS A 59 -10.69 9.87 5.15
N SER A 60 -10.10 8.82 4.58
CA SER A 60 -10.56 7.46 4.76
C SER A 60 -9.89 6.82 5.97
N LYS A 61 -10.62 5.99 6.72
CA LYS A 61 -10.06 5.21 7.83
C LYS A 61 -9.01 4.20 7.37
N TYR A 62 -9.15 3.70 6.14
CA TYR A 62 -8.24 2.73 5.54
C TYR A 62 -7.87 3.17 4.13
N VAL A 63 -6.64 2.92 3.73
CA VAL A 63 -6.13 3.16 2.38
C VAL A 63 -5.41 1.92 1.85
N LEU A 64 -5.49 1.70 0.56
CA LEU A 64 -4.60 0.78 -0.17
C LEU A 64 -3.50 1.62 -0.79
N LEU A 65 -2.28 1.47 -0.28
CA LEU A 65 -1.10 2.14 -0.83
C LEU A 65 -0.46 1.27 -1.90
N MET A 66 -0.22 1.85 -3.07
CA MET A 66 0.56 1.26 -4.17
C MET A 66 1.46 2.32 -4.78
N LEU A 67 2.64 1.93 -5.25
CA LEU A 67 3.51 2.78 -6.05
C LEU A 67 3.25 2.55 -7.54
N GLU A 68 3.53 3.55 -8.35
CA GLU A 68 3.33 3.54 -9.82
C GLU A 68 4.29 2.60 -10.58
N ASP A 69 5.31 2.07 -9.91
CA ASP A 69 6.19 1.02 -10.44
C ASP A 69 5.69 -0.40 -10.17
N PHE A 70 4.55 -0.52 -9.46
CA PHE A 70 3.96 -1.81 -9.17
C PHE A 70 3.15 -2.35 -10.35
N PHE A 71 3.84 -2.84 -11.38
CA PHE A 71 3.22 -3.36 -12.60
C PHE A 71 2.57 -4.72 -12.37
N LEU A 72 1.25 -4.75 -12.41
CA LEU A 72 0.47 -5.97 -12.26
C LEU A 72 0.78 -6.97 -13.37
N GLN A 73 0.83 -8.27 -13.01
CA GLN A 73 1.12 -9.36 -13.96
C GLN A 73 -0.05 -10.31 -14.20
N SER A 74 -1.00 -10.32 -13.29
CA SER A 74 -2.15 -11.22 -13.35
C SER A 74 -3.39 -10.54 -12.82
N ARG A 75 -4.55 -11.06 -13.23
CA ARG A 75 -5.86 -10.58 -12.75
C ARG A 75 -5.92 -10.64 -11.23
N ILE A 76 -6.43 -9.57 -10.64
CA ILE A 76 -6.69 -9.48 -9.21
C ILE A 76 -8.01 -10.22 -8.92
N ASP A 77 -7.98 -11.07 -7.92
CA ASP A 77 -9.15 -11.67 -7.34
C ASP A 77 -9.77 -10.68 -6.34
N THR A 78 -10.69 -9.85 -6.86
CA THR A 78 -11.33 -8.78 -6.10
C THR A 78 -12.17 -9.32 -4.94
N GLU A 79 -12.82 -10.46 -5.09
CA GLU A 79 -13.58 -11.09 -4.01
C GLU A 79 -12.65 -11.47 -2.85
N LYS A 80 -11.56 -12.16 -3.15
CA LYS A 80 -10.56 -12.53 -2.15
C LYS A 80 -9.92 -11.32 -1.49
N LEU A 81 -9.63 -10.26 -2.25
CA LEU A 81 -9.11 -9.01 -1.72
C LEU A 81 -10.07 -8.37 -0.72
N LEU A 82 -11.37 -8.32 -1.04
CA LEU A 82 -12.41 -7.79 -0.15
C LEU A 82 -12.58 -8.64 1.12
N ILE A 83 -12.45 -9.98 1.03
CA ILE A 83 -12.42 -10.85 2.20
C ILE A 83 -11.23 -10.49 3.10
N MET A 84 -10.03 -10.28 2.54
CA MET A 84 -8.85 -9.87 3.30
C MET A 84 -9.02 -8.48 3.93
N PHE A 85 -9.60 -7.54 3.20
CA PHE A 85 -9.92 -6.20 3.75
C PHE A 85 -10.94 -6.28 4.90
N ASN A 86 -11.96 -7.12 4.78
CA ASN A 86 -12.93 -7.34 5.87
C ASN A 86 -12.27 -8.01 7.08
N ASN A 87 -11.37 -8.96 6.88
CA ASN A 87 -10.58 -9.55 7.97
C ASN A 87 -9.74 -8.49 8.68
N MET A 88 -9.07 -7.60 7.93
CA MET A 88 -8.33 -6.47 8.49
C MET A 88 -9.20 -5.59 9.39
N LYS A 89 -10.41 -5.23 8.93
CA LYS A 89 -11.34 -4.41 9.72
C LYS A 89 -11.81 -5.11 10.98
N ASN A 90 -12.27 -6.36 10.86
CA ASN A 90 -12.87 -7.13 11.95
C ASN A 90 -11.86 -7.51 13.03
N LYS A 91 -10.61 -7.77 12.64
CA LYS A 91 -9.52 -8.14 13.55
C LYS A 91 -8.61 -6.97 13.92
N ASN A 92 -8.98 -5.77 13.47
CA ASN A 92 -8.31 -4.53 13.82
C ASN A 92 -6.82 -4.49 13.44
N PHE A 93 -6.46 -5.02 12.26
CA PHE A 93 -5.08 -4.94 11.78
C PHE A 93 -4.67 -3.48 11.56
N ASP A 94 -3.43 -3.17 11.85
CA ASP A 94 -2.81 -1.87 11.59
C ASP A 94 -2.35 -1.76 10.14
N MET A 95 -1.84 -2.87 9.60
CA MET A 95 -1.41 -3.02 8.22
C MET A 95 -1.61 -4.46 7.76
N LEU A 96 -1.99 -4.64 6.49
CA LEU A 96 -2.02 -5.94 5.81
C LEU A 96 -1.34 -5.83 4.45
N ARG A 97 -0.14 -6.41 4.33
CA ARG A 97 0.60 -6.49 3.07
C ARG A 97 0.01 -7.56 2.17
N LEU A 98 -0.22 -7.21 0.90
CA LEU A 98 -0.90 -8.04 -0.08
C LEU A 98 0.05 -8.88 -0.95
N ILE A 99 1.33 -8.83 -0.63
CA ILE A 99 2.39 -9.69 -1.15
C ILE A 99 3.12 -10.38 0.01
N ASN A 100 3.78 -11.50 -0.25
CA ASN A 100 4.49 -12.28 0.77
C ASN A 100 5.99 -11.94 0.90
N ARG A 101 6.37 -10.69 0.61
CA ARG A 101 7.77 -10.24 0.70
C ARG A 101 8.01 -9.61 2.08
N SER A 102 9.10 -10.01 2.75
CA SER A 102 9.41 -9.63 4.14
C SER A 102 8.31 -10.03 5.12
N GLY A 103 8.00 -11.31 5.16
CA GLY A 103 6.95 -11.90 6.01
C GLY A 103 5.81 -12.50 5.20
N PRO A 104 4.87 -13.20 5.85
CA PRO A 104 4.75 -13.32 7.32
C PRO A 104 5.83 -14.22 7.93
N ASN A 105 6.15 -13.95 9.21
CA ASN A 105 7.12 -14.75 9.96
C ASN A 105 6.44 -15.91 10.70
N THR A 106 5.15 -15.76 10.98
CA THR A 106 4.33 -16.78 11.63
C THR A 106 2.97 -16.87 10.95
N GLU A 107 2.51 -18.06 10.64
CA GLU A 107 1.18 -18.32 10.12
C GLU A 107 0.17 -18.40 11.26
N LEU A 108 -0.89 -17.58 11.24
CA LEU A 108 -1.92 -17.57 12.28
C LEU A 108 -2.97 -18.67 12.15
N ASN A 109 -3.01 -19.36 11.05
CA ASN A 109 -3.87 -20.51 10.78
C ASN A 109 -3.81 -20.81 9.28
N GLN A 110 -3.64 -22.06 8.91
CA GLN A 110 -3.54 -22.47 7.50
C GLN A 110 -4.76 -22.03 6.63
N ASN A 111 -5.90 -21.74 7.27
CA ASN A 111 -7.12 -21.35 6.60
C ASN A 111 -7.25 -19.84 6.31
N ASN A 112 -6.42 -18.98 6.87
CA ASN A 112 -6.64 -17.53 6.82
C ASN A 112 -5.83 -16.79 5.75
N ASN A 113 -4.89 -17.43 5.06
CA ASN A 113 -4.01 -16.84 4.04
C ASN A 113 -3.23 -15.59 4.50
N TYR A 114 -3.02 -15.38 5.79
CA TYR A 114 -2.15 -14.33 6.32
C TYR A 114 -1.51 -14.76 7.63
N GLY A 115 -0.39 -14.10 7.96
CA GLY A 115 0.35 -14.30 9.21
C GLY A 115 0.97 -13.00 9.70
N VAL A 116 1.52 -13.04 10.90
CA VAL A 116 2.13 -11.87 11.56
C VAL A 116 3.46 -11.52 10.92
N ILE A 117 3.71 -10.23 10.73
CA ILE A 117 5.05 -9.70 10.52
C ILE A 117 5.60 -9.32 11.89
N ALA A 118 6.52 -10.13 12.40
CA ALA A 118 7.09 -9.93 13.73
C ALA A 118 7.80 -8.57 13.87
N LYS A 119 7.91 -8.06 15.10
CA LYS A 119 8.75 -6.91 15.42
C LYS A 119 10.19 -7.22 15.00
N GLU A 120 10.98 -6.21 14.73
CA GLU A 120 12.36 -6.30 14.25
C GLU A 120 12.54 -7.00 12.88
N THR A 121 11.46 -7.42 12.21
CA THR A 121 11.57 -7.93 10.83
C THR A 121 12.09 -6.83 9.90
N PRO A 122 13.15 -7.07 9.14
CA PRO A 122 13.62 -6.12 8.13
C PRO A 122 12.49 -5.77 7.16
N PHE A 123 12.34 -4.48 6.85
CA PHE A 123 11.24 -3.99 6.00
C PHE A 123 9.84 -4.38 6.51
N ARG A 124 9.67 -4.37 7.85
CA ARG A 124 8.35 -4.53 8.49
C ARG A 124 7.36 -3.53 7.94
N VAL A 125 7.80 -2.30 7.71
CA VAL A 125 7.15 -1.28 6.87
C VAL A 125 7.73 -1.37 5.48
N SER A 126 6.90 -1.38 4.45
CA SER A 126 7.35 -1.25 3.07
C SER A 126 6.27 -0.58 2.22
N THR A 127 6.69 -0.01 1.11
CA THR A 127 5.82 0.65 0.14
C THR A 127 5.19 -0.31 -0.88
N GLN A 128 5.33 -1.60 -0.66
CA GLN A 128 4.64 -2.62 -1.44
C GLN A 128 3.12 -2.56 -1.21
N ALA A 129 2.33 -3.05 -2.18
CA ALA A 129 0.87 -3.03 -2.12
C ALA A 129 0.36 -3.52 -0.74
N SER A 130 -0.26 -2.64 0.01
CA SER A 130 -0.69 -2.90 1.39
C SER A 130 -1.91 -2.08 1.78
N PHE A 131 -2.84 -2.70 2.49
CA PHE A 131 -3.84 -1.96 3.23
C PHE A 131 -3.25 -1.40 4.52
N TRP A 132 -3.60 -0.17 4.83
CA TRP A 132 -3.18 0.55 6.03
C TRP A 132 -4.35 1.17 6.75
N LYS A 133 -4.32 1.17 8.10
CA LYS A 133 -5.06 2.20 8.83
C LYS A 133 -4.38 3.52 8.59
N SER A 134 -5.13 4.52 8.15
CA SER A 134 -4.58 5.85 7.84
C SER A 134 -3.88 6.49 9.03
N GLU A 135 -4.45 6.38 10.22
CA GLU A 135 -3.85 6.89 11.47
C GLU A 135 -2.49 6.24 11.78
N VAL A 136 -2.35 4.93 11.53
CA VAL A 136 -1.08 4.22 11.75
C VAL A 136 -0.05 4.64 10.73
N LEU A 137 -0.44 4.73 9.46
CA LEU A 137 0.45 5.18 8.39
C LEU A 137 0.95 6.62 8.67
N LEU A 138 0.06 7.55 9.04
CA LEU A 138 0.44 8.91 9.43
C LEU A 138 1.39 8.95 10.63
N ASN A 139 1.19 8.09 11.63
CA ASN A 139 2.06 7.98 12.79
C ASN A 139 3.46 7.40 12.50
N LEU A 140 3.64 6.80 11.33
CA LEU A 140 4.91 6.22 10.91
C LEU A 140 5.71 7.12 9.98
N ILE A 141 5.06 8.06 9.30
CA ILE A 141 5.70 8.96 8.35
C ILE A 141 6.31 10.16 9.12
N GLU A 142 7.60 10.40 8.95
CA GLU A 142 8.26 11.62 9.40
C GLU A 142 8.39 12.64 8.26
N ASP A 143 8.60 13.92 8.60
CA ASP A 143 8.80 14.96 7.61
C ASP A 143 10.13 14.77 6.87
N ASN A 144 10.15 15.13 5.60
CA ASN A 144 11.33 15.08 4.76
C ASN A 144 11.95 13.69 4.54
N GLU A 145 11.20 12.61 4.80
CA GLU A 145 11.67 11.27 4.50
C GLU A 145 11.52 10.93 3.01
N SER A 146 12.54 10.30 2.47
CA SER A 146 12.46 9.55 1.22
C SER A 146 11.71 8.21 1.42
N ILE A 147 11.31 7.57 0.33
CA ILE A 147 10.73 6.22 0.36
C ILE A 147 11.63 5.22 1.11
N TRP A 148 12.93 5.27 0.85
CA TRP A 148 13.92 4.36 1.45
C TRP A 148 14.07 4.58 2.95
N GLU A 149 14.13 5.85 3.39
CA GLU A 149 14.18 6.19 4.80
C GLU A 149 12.90 5.74 5.51
N PHE A 150 11.74 5.95 4.92
CA PHE A 150 10.48 5.44 5.46
C PHE A 150 10.47 3.92 5.62
N GLU A 151 10.96 3.16 4.64
CA GLU A 151 11.01 1.69 4.77
C GLU A 151 11.97 1.25 5.88
N ILE A 152 13.14 1.90 6.02
CA ILE A 152 14.15 1.53 7.02
C ILE A 152 13.80 2.06 8.41
N LEU A 153 13.58 3.37 8.52
CA LEU A 153 13.32 4.02 9.82
C LEU A 153 11.88 3.80 10.28
N GLY A 154 10.92 3.81 9.36
CA GLY A 154 9.53 3.45 9.61
C GLY A 154 9.38 2.03 10.14
N SER A 155 10.20 1.07 9.66
CA SER A 155 10.23 -0.30 10.21
C SER A 155 10.65 -0.32 11.68
N LYS A 156 11.60 0.53 12.08
CA LYS A 156 11.98 0.66 13.50
C LYS A 156 10.86 1.29 14.32
N ARG A 157 10.24 2.38 13.80
CA ARG A 157 9.10 3.05 14.45
C ARG A 157 7.88 2.13 14.57
N ALA A 158 7.70 1.22 13.62
CA ALA A 158 6.58 0.28 13.61
C ALA A 158 6.60 -0.72 14.78
N ASN A 159 7.72 -0.87 15.50
CA ASN A 159 7.81 -1.76 16.66
C ASN A 159 6.89 -1.35 17.85
N LYS A 160 6.38 -0.11 17.83
CA LYS A 160 5.34 0.34 18.78
C LYS A 160 3.93 -0.23 18.46
N PHE A 161 3.71 -0.77 17.26
CA PHE A 161 2.45 -1.35 16.84
C PHE A 161 2.53 -2.88 16.82
N GLU A 162 1.40 -3.56 17.11
CA GLU A 162 1.36 -5.01 17.21
C GLU A 162 0.83 -5.70 15.93
N ASN A 163 -0.17 -5.09 15.28
CA ASN A 163 -1.05 -5.77 14.34
C ASN A 163 -0.62 -5.61 12.88
N PHE A 164 0.64 -5.98 12.58
CA PHE A 164 1.17 -5.99 11.21
C PHE A 164 1.13 -7.39 10.64
N TYR A 165 0.48 -7.52 9.48
CA TYR A 165 0.27 -8.82 8.83
C TYR A 165 0.69 -8.78 7.36
N ALA A 166 0.98 -9.96 6.81
CA ALA A 166 1.17 -10.15 5.38
C ALA A 166 0.42 -11.39 4.91
N VAL A 167 0.01 -11.40 3.66
CA VAL A 167 -0.59 -12.60 3.04
C VAL A 167 0.48 -13.68 2.84
N ILE A 168 0.08 -14.96 2.98
CA ILE A 168 0.92 -16.13 2.71
C ILE A 168 1.01 -16.36 1.20
N LYS A 169 -0.15 -16.38 0.53
CA LYS A 169 -0.23 -16.44 -0.93
C LYS A 169 -0.52 -15.04 -1.46
N PRO A 170 0.33 -14.47 -2.31
CA PRO A 170 0.15 -13.14 -2.86
C PRO A 170 -1.23 -12.95 -3.49
N ILE A 171 -1.84 -11.80 -3.25
CA ILE A 171 -3.04 -11.34 -3.98
C ILE A 171 -2.61 -10.48 -5.17
N PHE A 172 -1.58 -9.67 -4.95
CA PHE A 172 -0.96 -8.87 -6.00
C PHE A 172 0.34 -9.54 -6.46
N THR A 173 0.50 -9.67 -7.76
CA THR A 173 1.74 -10.14 -8.38
C THR A 173 2.31 -9.04 -9.26
N LYS A 174 3.60 -8.74 -9.09
CA LYS A 174 4.29 -7.75 -9.89
C LYS A 174 5.44 -8.35 -10.69
N LYS A 175 5.76 -7.75 -11.83
CA LYS A 175 6.96 -8.07 -12.58
C LYS A 175 8.19 -7.70 -11.75
N ASN A 176 9.07 -8.67 -11.49
CA ASN A 176 10.37 -8.34 -10.98
C ASN A 176 11.16 -7.68 -12.10
N ASN A 177 11.44 -6.40 -11.97
CA ASN A 177 12.29 -5.65 -12.88
C ASN A 177 13.77 -5.81 -12.46
N TYR A 178 14.23 -7.06 -12.29
CA TYR A 178 15.66 -7.36 -12.10
C TYR A 178 15.97 -8.73 -12.70
#